data_2fa76f9e4765ffc148f3c303c241143c
#
_entry.id   2fa76f9e4765ffc148f3c303c241143c
#
_cell.length_a   1.000
_cell.length_b   1.000
_cell.length_c   1.000
_cell.angle_alpha   90.00
_cell.angle_beta   90.00
_cell.angle_gamma   90.00
#
_symmetry.space_group_name_H-M   'P 1'
#
loop_
_entity.id
_entity.type
_entity.pdbx_description
1 polymer ?
#
loop_
_entity_poly.entity_id
_entity_poly.type
_entity_poly.pdbx_seq_one_letter_code
_entity_poly.pdbx_strand_id
1 'polypeptide(L)'
;MKEQNDGKLVFPGNAGMLPYLTHGKSRAINAENRNGEKGKGGMEASPLGKSRKGSPCLKDIQPGEEVVLGAINGPGVIHHMWVTTDNKTAEGDCFVLRDLVIRIYWDEEKEPSVEVPLGDFFCCGFGKECIINSDLVTVVPSRGMNSYIQMPFKKKALVTLENQHVNAIPAFFYQIDYTLYDYLPENTTYFHAQWRRQALTEIGKDYVIIDGIKGRGQYRSEE
;
A
#
# COMPACT_ATOMS: atom_id res chain seq x y z
N MET A 1 22.28 2.31 37.04
CA MET A 1 22.22 1.17 36.12
C MET A 1 21.10 1.47 35.14
N LYS A 2 21.46 1.77 33.90
CA LYS A 2 20.46 1.87 32.79
C LYS A 2 20.12 0.45 32.45
N GLU A 3 18.88 0.02 32.69
CA GLU A 3 18.35 -1.20 32.14
C GLU A 3 18.50 -1.13 30.63
N GLN A 4 19.39 -1.95 30.08
CA GLN A 4 19.35 -2.32 28.65
C GLN A 4 18.07 -3.09 28.45
N ASN A 5 17.05 -2.38 28.03
CA ASN A 5 15.83 -2.99 27.55
C ASN A 5 16.16 -3.62 26.20
N ASP A 6 16.44 -4.93 26.20
CA ASP A 6 16.51 -5.75 24.98
C ASP A 6 15.12 -5.85 24.34
N GLY A 7 14.52 -4.69 24.13
CA GLY A 7 13.19 -4.54 23.60
C GLY A 7 13.12 -5.08 22.18
N LYS A 8 12.60 -6.30 22.05
CA LYS A 8 12.10 -6.77 20.76
C LYS A 8 11.23 -5.66 20.18
N LEU A 9 11.61 -5.15 19.02
CA LEU A 9 10.78 -4.25 18.26
C LEU A 9 9.45 -4.95 17.97
N VAL A 10 8.39 -4.39 18.53
CA VAL A 10 7.04 -4.89 18.36
C VAL A 10 6.43 -4.10 17.21
N PHE A 11 6.19 -4.77 16.08
CA PHE A 11 5.49 -4.16 14.97
C PHE A 11 3.97 -4.28 15.19
N PRO A 12 3.19 -3.20 15.13
CA PRO A 12 1.75 -3.29 15.14
C PRO A 12 1.27 -4.06 13.90
N GLY A 13 0.15 -4.76 14.03
CA GLY A 13 -0.45 -5.51 12.93
C GLY A 13 -0.56 -7.01 13.14
N ASN A 14 0.13 -7.56 14.13
CA ASN A 14 -0.10 -8.94 14.56
C ASN A 14 -0.99 -8.95 15.81
N ALA A 15 -2.11 -9.69 15.77
CA ALA A 15 -3.05 -9.79 16.89
C ALA A 15 -2.39 -10.22 18.22
N GLY A 16 -1.37 -11.06 18.16
CA GLY A 16 -0.59 -11.47 19.35
C GLY A 16 0.22 -10.36 20.00
N MET A 17 0.40 -9.24 19.33
CA MET A 17 1.16 -8.08 19.83
C MET A 17 0.28 -6.97 20.43
N LEU A 18 -1.05 -7.07 20.30
CA LEU A 18 -2.00 -6.08 20.82
C LEU A 18 -1.84 -5.76 22.31
N PRO A 19 -1.48 -6.70 23.21
CA PRO A 19 -1.30 -6.40 24.62
C PRO A 19 -0.03 -5.58 24.93
N TYR A 20 0.87 -5.40 23.99
CA TYR A 20 2.17 -4.78 24.23
C TYR A 20 2.21 -3.34 23.74
N LEU A 21 2.73 -2.44 24.54
CA LEU A 21 3.00 -1.07 24.14
C LEU A 21 4.20 -1.03 23.19
N THR A 22 4.07 -0.28 22.11
CA THR A 22 5.19 0.02 21.20
C THR A 22 5.82 1.37 21.56
N HIS A 23 7.11 1.52 21.34
CA HIS A 23 7.81 2.82 21.50
C HIS A 23 7.68 3.69 20.22
N GLY A 24 6.93 3.24 19.27
CA GLY A 24 6.75 3.94 17.99
C GLY A 24 5.74 5.09 18.07
N LYS A 25 5.85 5.99 17.10
CA LYS A 25 4.94 7.12 16.90
C LYS A 25 3.99 6.79 15.74
N SER A 26 2.76 6.37 16.07
CA SER A 26 1.73 6.08 15.06
C SER A 26 1.30 7.33 14.31
N ARG A 27 1.09 7.18 12.99
CA ARG A 27 0.66 8.21 12.04
C ARG A 27 -0.24 7.59 10.98
N ALA A 28 -1.01 8.45 10.33
CA ALA A 28 -1.80 8.09 9.15
C ALA A 28 -1.69 9.17 8.07
N ILE A 29 -1.58 8.73 6.83
CA ILE A 29 -1.69 9.56 5.62
C ILE A 29 -2.99 9.22 4.93
N ASN A 30 -3.67 10.25 4.43
CA ASN A 30 -4.85 10.14 3.58
C ASN A 30 -5.01 11.42 2.76
N ALA A 31 -6.10 11.57 1.99
CA ALA A 31 -6.28 12.70 1.09
C ALA A 31 -6.35 14.07 1.80
N GLU A 32 -6.81 14.13 3.06
CA GLU A 32 -6.86 15.38 3.85
C GLU A 32 -5.58 15.65 4.65
N ASN A 33 -4.76 14.62 4.89
CA ASN A 33 -3.52 14.69 5.67
C ASN A 33 -2.38 13.99 4.95
N ARG A 34 -1.99 14.54 3.82
CA ARG A 34 -0.99 13.94 2.90
C ARG A 34 0.44 13.86 3.48
N ASN A 35 0.71 14.63 4.52
CA ASN A 35 2.02 14.66 5.18
C ASN A 35 2.06 13.81 6.46
N GLY A 36 0.95 13.17 6.85
CA GLY A 36 0.88 12.39 8.09
C GLY A 36 1.11 13.22 9.36
N GLU A 37 0.71 14.49 9.36
CA GLU A 37 0.89 15.38 10.50
C GLU A 37 0.03 14.96 11.69
N LYS A 38 0.59 15.08 12.90
CA LYS A 38 -0.13 14.74 14.13
C LYS A 38 -1.36 15.64 14.32
N GLY A 39 -2.53 15.03 14.51
CA GLY A 39 -3.78 15.73 14.79
C GLY A 39 -4.39 16.45 13.60
N LYS A 40 -3.99 16.13 12.36
CA LYS A 40 -4.51 16.73 11.13
C LYS A 40 -5.44 15.81 10.34
N GLY A 41 -5.72 14.60 10.81
CA GLY A 41 -6.76 13.74 10.22
C GLY A 41 -8.15 14.05 10.77
N GLY A 42 -9.20 13.72 10.01
CA GLY A 42 -10.60 13.92 10.40
C GLY A 42 -11.04 15.39 10.42
N MET A 43 -10.38 16.25 9.64
CA MET A 43 -10.59 17.70 9.62
C MET A 43 -11.53 18.16 8.51
N GLU A 44 -11.73 17.35 7.47
CA GLU A 44 -12.57 17.72 6.33
C GLU A 44 -14.05 17.83 6.75
N ALA A 45 -14.63 18.99 6.46
CA ALA A 45 -16.06 19.22 6.69
C ALA A 45 -16.91 18.42 5.71
N SER A 46 -17.97 17.78 6.22
CA SER A 46 -18.91 17.09 5.35
C SER A 46 -19.82 18.08 4.61
N PRO A 47 -20.03 17.91 3.29
CA PRO A 47 -21.02 18.69 2.55
C PRO A 47 -22.47 18.40 3.03
N LEU A 48 -22.69 17.34 3.78
CA LEU A 48 -23.97 16.94 4.33
C LEU A 48 -24.29 17.62 5.67
N GLY A 49 -23.43 18.51 6.16
CA GLY A 49 -23.61 19.28 7.38
C GLY A 49 -22.92 18.70 8.62
N LYS A 50 -23.24 19.29 9.78
CA LYS A 50 -22.63 18.91 11.07
C LYS A 50 -22.92 17.45 11.44
N SER A 51 -21.99 16.83 12.18
CA SER A 51 -22.08 15.44 12.65
C SER A 51 -22.15 14.39 11.53
N ARG A 52 -21.75 14.76 10.32
CA ARG A 52 -21.59 13.84 9.19
C ARG A 52 -20.11 13.67 8.88
N LYS A 53 -19.73 12.45 8.48
CA LYS A 53 -18.37 12.15 8.06
C LYS A 53 -18.03 12.93 6.79
N GLY A 54 -16.89 13.61 6.76
CA GLY A 54 -16.24 14.06 5.52
C GLY A 54 -15.85 12.86 4.67
N SER A 55 -15.60 13.09 3.42
CA SER A 55 -15.19 12.05 2.46
C SER A 55 -13.98 12.53 1.66
N PRO A 56 -12.82 12.80 2.33
CA PRO A 56 -11.64 13.28 1.66
C PRO A 56 -11.13 12.22 0.66
N CYS A 57 -10.92 12.63 -0.58
CA CYS A 57 -10.40 11.79 -1.63
C CYS A 57 -9.57 12.62 -2.62
N LEU A 58 -8.72 11.96 -3.38
CA LEU A 58 -8.14 12.55 -4.58
C LEU A 58 -9.21 12.54 -5.66
N LYS A 59 -9.35 13.65 -6.37
CA LYS A 59 -10.38 13.83 -7.39
C LYS A 59 -9.76 13.96 -8.76
N ASP A 60 -10.43 13.41 -9.76
CA ASP A 60 -10.16 13.62 -11.17
C ASP A 60 -8.69 13.36 -11.56
N ILE A 61 -8.11 12.25 -11.08
CA ILE A 61 -6.75 11.85 -11.47
C ILE A 61 -6.76 11.54 -12.96
N GLN A 62 -6.06 12.37 -13.75
CA GLN A 62 -6.09 12.32 -15.21
C GLN A 62 -5.34 11.11 -15.79
N PRO A 63 -5.67 10.64 -17.01
CA PRO A 63 -4.86 9.65 -17.71
C PRO A 63 -3.39 10.08 -17.82
N GLY A 64 -2.47 9.20 -17.45
CA GLY A 64 -1.02 9.47 -17.43
C GLY A 64 -0.55 10.27 -16.22
N GLU A 65 -1.44 10.68 -15.33
CA GLU A 65 -1.05 11.41 -14.11
C GLU A 65 -0.51 10.46 -13.04
N GLU A 66 0.66 10.79 -12.49
CA GLU A 66 1.21 10.15 -11.30
C GLU A 66 1.03 11.07 -10.08
N VAL A 67 0.41 10.56 -9.03
CA VAL A 67 0.16 11.27 -7.79
C VAL A 67 0.92 10.64 -6.63
N VAL A 68 1.51 11.48 -5.76
CA VAL A 68 2.13 11.02 -4.52
C VAL A 68 1.04 10.78 -3.49
N LEU A 69 0.88 9.54 -3.05
CA LEU A 69 -0.01 9.16 -1.96
C LEU A 69 0.60 9.46 -0.60
N GLY A 70 1.92 9.26 -0.46
CA GLY A 70 2.63 9.52 0.78
C GLY A 70 4.14 9.59 0.59
N ALA A 71 4.76 10.51 1.33
CA ALA A 71 6.22 10.62 1.45
C ALA A 71 6.57 10.67 2.93
N ILE A 72 7.16 9.59 3.44
CA ILE A 72 7.36 9.36 4.86
C ILE A 72 8.85 9.36 5.15
N ASN A 73 9.30 10.22 6.05
CA ASN A 73 10.67 10.18 6.58
C ASN A 73 10.70 9.24 7.78
N GLY A 74 11.64 8.29 7.76
CA GLY A 74 11.78 7.22 8.74
C GLY A 74 12.97 7.36 9.68
N PRO A 75 13.33 6.28 10.33
CA PRO A 75 12.88 4.90 10.10
C PRO A 75 11.45 4.63 10.54
N GLY A 76 10.79 3.69 9.84
CA GLY A 76 9.41 3.35 10.13
C GLY A 76 8.94 2.06 9.50
N VAL A 77 7.67 1.74 9.72
CA VAL A 77 6.97 0.58 9.13
C VAL A 77 5.58 1.02 8.70
N ILE A 78 5.25 0.87 7.42
CA ILE A 78 3.86 0.89 6.97
C ILE A 78 3.26 -0.46 7.37
N HIS A 79 2.14 -0.44 8.07
CA HIS A 79 1.53 -1.67 8.58
C HIS A 79 0.07 -1.87 8.13
N HIS A 80 -0.50 -0.88 7.47
CA HIS A 80 -1.82 -0.99 6.88
C HIS A 80 -1.96 -0.02 5.71
N MET A 81 -2.52 -0.49 4.63
CA MET A 81 -2.97 0.33 3.51
C MET A 81 -4.41 -0.02 3.19
N TRP A 82 -5.26 0.98 3.17
CA TRP A 82 -6.64 0.86 2.73
C TRP A 82 -6.88 1.72 1.50
N VAL A 83 -7.57 1.15 0.52
CA VAL A 83 -7.92 1.84 -0.72
C VAL A 83 -9.35 1.49 -1.14
N THR A 84 -10.03 2.46 -1.71
CA THR A 84 -11.23 2.22 -2.53
C THR A 84 -11.33 3.25 -3.64
N THR A 85 -11.81 2.82 -4.78
CA THR A 85 -12.01 3.68 -5.96
C THR A 85 -13.14 3.12 -6.81
N ASP A 86 -13.59 3.86 -7.80
CA ASP A 86 -14.49 3.34 -8.82
C ASP A 86 -13.70 2.33 -9.70
N ASN A 87 -14.29 1.17 -9.93
CA ASN A 87 -13.71 0.12 -10.78
C ASN A 87 -14.49 -0.07 -12.07
N LYS A 88 -15.26 0.92 -12.51
CA LYS A 88 -15.97 0.85 -13.78
C LYS A 88 -14.98 0.66 -14.91
N THR A 89 -15.15 -0.42 -15.64
CA THR A 89 -14.41 -0.65 -16.89
C THR A 89 -14.88 0.32 -17.95
N ALA A 90 -13.95 0.82 -18.77
CA ALA A 90 -14.29 1.49 -20.01
C ALA A 90 -14.65 0.46 -21.09
N GLU A 91 -15.24 0.92 -22.20
CA GLU A 91 -15.38 0.10 -23.39
C GLU A 91 -14.01 -0.43 -23.86
N GLY A 92 -13.97 -1.65 -24.35
CA GLY A 92 -12.73 -2.28 -24.82
C GLY A 92 -11.94 -3.02 -23.74
N ASP A 93 -12.60 -3.46 -22.65
CA ASP A 93 -12.00 -4.27 -21.58
C ASP A 93 -10.84 -3.58 -20.82
N CYS A 94 -10.87 -2.25 -20.71
CA CYS A 94 -9.99 -1.51 -19.83
C CYS A 94 -10.46 -1.62 -18.38
N PHE A 95 -9.59 -2.07 -17.49
CA PHE A 95 -9.92 -2.35 -16.09
C PHE A 95 -9.21 -1.36 -15.16
N VAL A 96 -9.95 -0.50 -14.48
CA VAL A 96 -9.39 0.50 -13.55
C VAL A 96 -8.41 -0.13 -12.56
N LEU A 97 -8.77 -1.27 -11.95
CA LEU A 97 -7.89 -1.95 -11.00
C LEU A 97 -6.62 -2.55 -11.63
N ARG A 98 -6.59 -2.72 -12.94
CA ARG A 98 -5.39 -3.15 -13.69
C ARG A 98 -4.59 -1.96 -14.20
N ASP A 99 -5.25 -0.87 -14.55
CA ASP A 99 -4.66 0.29 -15.18
C ASP A 99 -4.17 1.35 -14.17
N LEU A 100 -4.57 1.26 -12.91
CA LEU A 100 -3.94 1.99 -11.82
C LEU A 100 -2.71 1.24 -11.35
N VAL A 101 -1.55 1.89 -11.36
CA VAL A 101 -0.27 1.30 -10.94
C VAL A 101 0.19 1.93 -9.65
N ILE A 102 0.38 1.10 -8.62
CA ILE A 102 1.00 1.52 -7.36
C ILE A 102 2.49 1.26 -7.40
N ARG A 103 3.30 2.28 -6.99
CA ARG A 103 4.73 2.14 -6.81
C ARG A 103 5.14 2.52 -5.41
N ILE A 104 6.11 1.79 -4.87
CA ILE A 104 6.70 2.11 -3.58
C ILE A 104 8.22 2.07 -3.71
N TYR A 105 8.85 3.13 -3.23
CA TYR A 105 10.30 3.32 -3.24
C TYR A 105 10.80 3.38 -1.81
N TRP A 106 11.82 2.58 -1.49
CA TRP A 106 12.46 2.59 -0.18
C TRP A 106 13.76 3.38 -0.20
N ASP A 107 14.00 4.14 0.86
CA ASP A 107 15.31 4.72 1.18
C ASP A 107 15.96 5.52 0.05
N GLU A 108 15.14 6.25 -0.73
CA GLU A 108 15.58 7.11 -1.84
C GLU A 108 16.10 6.34 -3.08
N GLU A 109 15.75 5.06 -3.22
CA GLU A 109 16.02 4.31 -4.43
C GLU A 109 15.34 4.95 -5.65
N LYS A 110 16.01 4.84 -6.80
CA LYS A 110 15.50 5.40 -8.06
C LYS A 110 14.44 4.52 -8.71
N GLU A 111 14.63 3.21 -8.60
CA GLU A 111 13.71 2.21 -9.13
C GLU A 111 12.74 1.78 -8.03
N PRO A 112 11.48 1.55 -8.35
CA PRO A 112 10.51 1.10 -7.36
C PRO A 112 10.80 -0.33 -6.91
N SER A 113 10.76 -0.55 -5.60
CA SER A 113 10.79 -1.89 -5.02
C SER A 113 9.43 -2.60 -5.13
N VAL A 114 8.37 -1.83 -5.27
CA VAL A 114 7.02 -2.31 -5.56
C VAL A 114 6.52 -1.59 -6.80
N GLU A 115 6.16 -2.34 -7.83
CA GLU A 115 5.52 -1.82 -9.05
C GLU A 115 4.52 -2.86 -9.54
N VAL A 116 3.25 -2.63 -9.22
CA VAL A 116 2.18 -3.58 -9.51
C VAL A 116 0.86 -2.85 -9.82
N PRO A 117 -0.02 -3.44 -10.63
CA PRO A 117 -1.39 -2.94 -10.73
C PRO A 117 -2.09 -2.92 -9.39
N LEU A 118 -2.93 -1.92 -9.16
CA LEU A 118 -3.60 -1.72 -7.88
C LEU A 118 -4.40 -2.95 -7.43
N GLY A 119 -5.16 -3.55 -8.34
CA GLY A 119 -5.93 -4.75 -8.02
C GLY A 119 -5.04 -5.92 -7.62
N ASP A 120 -3.94 -6.12 -8.34
CA ASP A 120 -2.98 -7.21 -8.07
C ASP A 120 -2.29 -7.01 -6.72
N PHE A 121 -1.98 -5.77 -6.32
CA PHE A 121 -1.43 -5.47 -4.99
C PHE A 121 -2.35 -5.95 -3.85
N PHE A 122 -3.66 -5.94 -4.09
CA PHE A 122 -4.67 -6.43 -3.17
C PHE A 122 -5.23 -7.81 -3.56
N CYS A 123 -4.48 -8.59 -4.34
CA CYS A 123 -4.81 -9.95 -4.78
C CYS A 123 -6.06 -10.05 -5.67
N CYS A 124 -6.50 -8.97 -6.29
CA CYS A 124 -7.57 -8.96 -7.28
C CYS A 124 -7.01 -9.15 -8.70
N GLY A 125 -6.33 -10.28 -8.94
CA GLY A 125 -5.50 -10.55 -10.12
C GLY A 125 -6.21 -10.57 -11.48
N PHE A 126 -7.54 -10.51 -11.53
CA PHE A 126 -8.31 -10.41 -12.77
C PHE A 126 -8.72 -8.97 -13.14
N GLY A 127 -8.17 -7.97 -12.46
CA GLY A 127 -8.54 -6.55 -12.67
C GLY A 127 -9.95 -6.20 -12.21
N LYS A 128 -10.61 -7.11 -11.50
CA LYS A 128 -11.95 -6.95 -10.92
C LYS A 128 -11.89 -7.26 -9.44
N GLU A 129 -12.75 -6.62 -8.66
CA GLU A 129 -12.86 -6.93 -7.23
C GLU A 129 -13.31 -8.38 -7.03
N CYS A 130 -12.73 -9.01 -6.04
CA CYS A 130 -13.17 -10.30 -5.51
C CYS A 130 -13.12 -10.24 -3.99
N ILE A 131 -13.92 -11.05 -3.33
CA ILE A 131 -13.91 -11.14 -1.87
C ILE A 131 -12.68 -11.95 -1.46
N ILE A 132 -11.80 -11.32 -0.68
CA ILE A 132 -10.60 -11.95 -0.13
C ILE A 132 -10.66 -11.82 1.38
N ASN A 133 -10.33 -12.91 2.06
CA ASN A 133 -10.27 -12.95 3.52
C ASN A 133 -9.04 -13.74 3.95
N SER A 134 -7.97 -13.03 4.25
CA SER A 134 -6.72 -13.61 4.75
C SER A 134 -6.11 -12.69 5.82
N ASP A 135 -5.06 -13.16 6.50
CA ASP A 135 -4.36 -12.38 7.53
C ASP A 135 -3.60 -11.19 6.94
N LEU A 136 -3.21 -11.24 5.66
CA LEU A 136 -2.38 -10.23 5.03
C LEU A 136 -3.16 -9.27 4.14
N VAL A 137 -4.21 -9.78 3.48
CA VAL A 137 -5.02 -8.99 2.54
C VAL A 137 -6.49 -9.31 2.77
N THR A 138 -7.32 -8.27 2.85
CA THR A 138 -8.77 -8.42 2.86
C THR A 138 -9.41 -7.49 1.84
N VAL A 139 -10.31 -8.03 1.04
CA VAL A 139 -11.15 -7.26 0.13
C VAL A 139 -12.60 -7.50 0.49
N VAL A 140 -13.25 -6.45 0.98
CA VAL A 140 -14.64 -6.52 1.45
C VAL A 140 -15.61 -6.04 0.37
N PRO A 141 -16.90 -6.43 0.44
CA PRO A 141 -17.90 -5.93 -0.49
C PRO A 141 -17.87 -4.41 -0.63
N SER A 142 -18.14 -3.92 -1.85
CA SER A 142 -18.05 -2.50 -2.21
C SER A 142 -16.62 -1.95 -2.25
N ARG A 143 -15.66 -2.82 -2.53
CA ARG A 143 -14.27 -2.49 -2.91
C ARG A 143 -13.41 -1.88 -1.83
N GLY A 144 -13.65 -2.19 -0.58
CA GLY A 144 -12.71 -1.86 0.48
C GLY A 144 -11.52 -2.82 0.46
N MET A 145 -10.41 -2.41 -0.14
CA MET A 145 -9.19 -3.21 -0.27
C MET A 145 -8.24 -2.85 0.87
N ASN A 146 -7.76 -3.86 1.60
CA ASN A 146 -6.86 -3.68 2.74
C ASN A 146 -5.63 -4.58 2.59
N SER A 147 -4.46 -4.04 2.87
CA SER A 147 -3.22 -4.79 3.03
C SER A 147 -2.66 -4.54 4.43
N TYR A 148 -2.36 -5.62 5.15
CA TYR A 148 -1.73 -5.63 6.47
C TYR A 148 -0.27 -6.10 6.40
N ILE A 149 0.29 -6.16 5.20
CA ILE A 149 1.70 -6.51 4.99
C ILE A 149 2.57 -5.46 5.67
N GLN A 150 3.51 -5.93 6.50
CA GLN A 150 4.48 -5.05 7.15
C GLN A 150 5.55 -4.63 6.14
N MET A 151 5.70 -3.33 5.94
CA MET A 151 6.64 -2.75 4.97
C MET A 151 7.60 -1.79 5.67
N PRO A 152 8.71 -2.30 6.22
CA PRO A 152 9.71 -1.48 6.88
C PRO A 152 10.54 -0.64 5.90
N PHE A 153 11.00 0.52 6.38
CA PHE A 153 11.95 1.40 5.67
C PHE A 153 12.88 2.08 6.67
N LYS A 154 14.16 2.24 6.32
CA LYS A 154 15.19 2.75 7.24
C LYS A 154 15.36 4.27 7.19
N LYS A 155 15.09 4.87 6.02
CA LYS A 155 15.22 6.33 5.82
C LYS A 155 13.95 6.97 5.32
N LYS A 156 13.37 6.41 4.25
CA LYS A 156 12.22 7.03 3.57
C LYS A 156 11.35 5.98 2.90
N ALA A 157 10.05 6.24 2.87
CA ALA A 157 9.09 5.56 2.01
C ALA A 157 8.41 6.59 1.11
N LEU A 158 8.39 6.35 -0.19
CA LEU A 158 7.61 7.11 -1.16
C LEU A 158 6.60 6.17 -1.81
N VAL A 159 5.33 6.52 -1.72
CA VAL A 159 4.22 5.76 -2.32
C VAL A 159 3.57 6.63 -3.38
N THR A 160 3.50 6.14 -4.61
CA THR A 160 2.85 6.84 -5.74
C THR A 160 1.76 5.97 -6.35
N LEU A 161 0.86 6.61 -7.07
CA LEU A 161 -0.17 5.99 -7.89
C LEU A 161 -0.19 6.66 -9.25
N GLU A 162 -0.06 5.90 -10.32
CA GLU A 162 -0.20 6.36 -11.69
C GLU A 162 -1.53 5.88 -12.28
N ASN A 163 -2.22 6.76 -12.97
CA ASN A 163 -3.41 6.42 -13.74
C ASN A 163 -3.04 6.13 -15.20
N GLN A 164 -2.91 4.86 -15.57
CA GLN A 164 -2.73 4.41 -16.95
C GLN A 164 -4.07 4.09 -17.64
N HIS A 165 -5.20 4.32 -16.95
CA HIS A 165 -6.53 4.13 -17.53
C HIS A 165 -6.85 5.21 -18.56
N VAL A 166 -7.71 4.89 -19.52
CA VAL A 166 -8.11 5.81 -20.59
C VAL A 166 -8.98 6.97 -20.12
N ASN A 167 -9.60 6.85 -18.95
CA ASN A 167 -10.46 7.85 -18.35
C ASN A 167 -9.86 8.39 -17.05
N ALA A 168 -10.24 9.61 -16.70
CA ALA A 168 -9.94 10.16 -15.39
C ALA A 168 -10.60 9.32 -14.27
N ILE A 169 -9.91 9.20 -13.14
CA ILE A 169 -10.43 8.54 -11.93
C ILE A 169 -11.14 9.59 -11.08
N PRO A 170 -12.46 9.57 -10.99
CA PRO A 170 -13.23 10.65 -10.38
C PRO A 170 -13.02 10.78 -8.87
N ALA A 171 -12.76 9.65 -8.18
CA ALA A 171 -12.54 9.62 -6.75
C ALA A 171 -11.65 8.44 -6.35
N PHE A 172 -10.58 8.74 -5.64
CA PHE A 172 -9.66 7.76 -5.08
C PHE A 172 -9.51 8.01 -3.57
N PHE A 173 -10.01 7.08 -2.78
CA PHE A 173 -9.93 7.13 -1.33
C PHE A 173 -8.81 6.22 -0.85
N TYR A 174 -8.01 6.68 0.08
CA TYR A 174 -6.93 5.87 0.63
C TYR A 174 -6.56 6.27 2.05
N GLN A 175 -5.96 5.35 2.75
CA GLN A 175 -5.28 5.57 4.02
C GLN A 175 -4.04 4.69 4.09
N ILE A 176 -2.94 5.26 4.58
CA ILE A 176 -1.68 4.58 4.84
C ILE A 176 -1.37 4.77 6.32
N ASP A 177 -1.45 3.70 7.10
CA ASP A 177 -1.12 3.72 8.51
C ASP A 177 0.30 3.21 8.72
N TYR A 178 1.07 3.97 9.46
CA TYR A 178 2.47 3.67 9.71
C TYR A 178 2.90 4.05 11.12
N THR A 179 4.01 3.48 11.56
CA THR A 179 4.64 3.81 12.83
C THR A 179 6.10 4.20 12.60
N LEU A 180 6.50 5.35 13.14
CA LEU A 180 7.89 5.80 13.16
C LEU A 180 8.58 5.27 14.39
N TYR A 181 9.82 4.84 14.23
CA TYR A 181 10.70 4.33 15.29
C TYR A 181 11.98 5.15 15.35
N ASP A 182 12.71 5.08 16.45
CA ASP A 182 14.01 5.72 16.55
C ASP A 182 15.09 4.92 15.78
N TYR A 183 14.89 3.62 15.61
CA TYR A 183 15.74 2.73 14.81
C TYR A 183 14.96 1.47 14.39
N LEU A 184 15.48 0.77 13.38
CA LEU A 184 15.04 -0.58 13.01
C LEU A 184 16.23 -1.54 13.14
N PRO A 185 16.00 -2.85 13.43
CA PRO A 185 17.05 -3.86 13.46
C PRO A 185 17.83 -3.91 12.14
N GLU A 186 19.12 -4.19 12.20
CA GLU A 186 19.97 -4.29 10.99
C GLU A 186 19.49 -5.35 10.01
N ASN A 187 18.95 -6.46 10.52
CA ASN A 187 18.43 -7.57 9.73
C ASN A 187 16.97 -7.34 9.24
N THR A 188 16.45 -6.12 9.36
CA THR A 188 15.15 -5.78 8.78
C THR A 188 15.21 -5.84 7.26
N THR A 189 14.27 -6.57 6.66
CA THR A 189 14.13 -6.73 5.21
C THR A 189 13.08 -5.77 4.66
N TYR A 190 13.18 -5.46 3.36
CA TYR A 190 12.22 -4.62 2.65
C TYR A 190 11.19 -5.48 1.94
N PHE A 191 10.00 -4.93 1.76
CA PHE A 191 8.98 -5.55 0.94
C PHE A 191 9.20 -5.21 -0.53
N HIS A 192 9.12 -6.23 -1.39
CA HIS A 192 9.20 -6.11 -2.84
C HIS A 192 8.01 -6.80 -3.47
N ALA A 193 7.47 -6.23 -4.52
CA ALA A 193 6.44 -6.84 -5.34
C ALA A 193 6.59 -6.39 -6.79
N GLN A 194 6.47 -7.33 -7.72
CA GLN A 194 6.55 -7.10 -9.15
C GLN A 194 5.38 -7.80 -9.84
N TRP A 195 4.90 -7.19 -10.90
CA TRP A 195 3.89 -7.79 -11.76
C TRP A 195 4.47 -8.19 -13.09
N ARG A 196 4.10 -9.37 -13.56
CA ARG A 196 4.51 -9.90 -14.85
C ARG A 196 3.30 -10.46 -15.58
N ARG A 197 3.31 -10.37 -16.90
CA ARG A 197 2.27 -10.93 -17.75
C ARG A 197 2.88 -11.63 -18.96
N GLN A 198 2.34 -12.79 -19.26
CA GLN A 198 2.55 -13.48 -20.53
C GLN A 198 1.17 -13.80 -21.13
N ALA A 199 0.88 -13.23 -22.30
CA ALA A 199 -0.43 -13.37 -22.93
C ALA A 199 -0.69 -14.81 -23.35
N LEU A 200 0.32 -15.51 -23.85
CA LEU A 200 0.27 -16.92 -24.24
C LEU A 200 1.49 -17.62 -23.66
N THR A 201 1.27 -18.65 -22.89
CA THR A 201 2.35 -19.53 -22.42
C THR A 201 2.77 -20.48 -23.55
N GLU A 202 4.06 -20.84 -23.58
CA GLU A 202 4.57 -21.81 -24.55
C GLU A 202 4.39 -23.23 -23.99
N ILE A 203 3.83 -24.13 -24.80
CA ILE A 203 3.64 -25.54 -24.40
C ILE A 203 5.01 -26.17 -24.09
N GLY A 204 5.11 -26.79 -22.91
CA GLY A 204 6.32 -27.48 -22.46
C GLY A 204 7.42 -26.54 -21.92
N LYS A 205 7.14 -25.24 -21.74
CA LYS A 205 8.03 -24.31 -21.05
C LYS A 205 7.39 -23.78 -19.79
N ASP A 206 8.17 -23.68 -18.73
CA ASP A 206 7.74 -23.09 -17.47
C ASP A 206 7.55 -21.57 -17.62
N TYR A 207 6.53 -21.03 -16.99
CA TYR A 207 6.36 -19.60 -16.81
C TYR A 207 7.25 -19.14 -15.65
N VAL A 208 8.16 -18.20 -15.92
CA VAL A 208 9.06 -17.66 -14.89
C VAL A 208 8.34 -16.63 -14.05
N ILE A 209 8.01 -16.98 -12.82
CA ILE A 209 7.34 -16.10 -11.87
C ILE A 209 8.33 -15.08 -11.31
N ILE A 210 9.51 -15.53 -10.91
CA ILE A 210 10.57 -14.71 -10.35
C ILE A 210 11.93 -15.18 -10.85
N ASP A 211 12.83 -14.24 -11.19
CA ASP A 211 14.17 -14.54 -11.68
C ASP A 211 15.16 -13.44 -11.26
N GLY A 212 16.45 -13.83 -11.17
CA GLY A 212 17.55 -12.90 -10.97
C GLY A 212 17.67 -12.28 -9.58
N ILE A 213 16.87 -12.70 -8.60
CA ILE A 213 16.93 -12.18 -7.24
C ILE A 213 18.21 -12.64 -6.55
N LYS A 214 18.96 -11.67 -6.00
CA LYS A 214 20.16 -11.91 -5.20
C LYS A 214 19.96 -11.37 -3.79
N GLY A 215 20.42 -12.12 -2.80
CA GLY A 215 20.36 -11.71 -1.39
C GLY A 215 19.61 -12.70 -0.52
N ARG A 216 19.34 -12.29 0.72
CA ARG A 216 18.59 -13.07 1.71
C ARG A 216 17.21 -12.48 1.84
N GLY A 217 16.18 -13.32 1.76
CA GLY A 217 14.79 -12.88 1.85
C GLY A 217 13.86 -14.06 2.09
N GLN A 218 12.57 -13.76 2.10
CA GLN A 218 11.50 -14.74 2.17
C GLN A 218 10.59 -14.54 0.96
N TYR A 219 10.42 -15.58 0.17
CA TYR A 219 9.37 -15.65 -0.83
C TYR A 219 8.04 -15.97 -0.11
N ARG A 220 7.01 -15.21 -0.39
CA ARG A 220 5.76 -15.33 0.36
C ARG A 220 4.65 -16.00 -0.42
N SER A 221 4.34 -15.50 -1.58
CA SER A 221 3.26 -16.05 -2.38
C SER A 221 3.33 -15.58 -3.82
N GLU A 222 2.72 -16.35 -4.66
CA GLU A 222 2.32 -16.06 -6.03
C GLU A 222 0.82 -16.27 -6.15
N GLU A 223 0.15 -15.45 -6.92
CA GLU A 223 -1.26 -15.58 -7.25
C GLU A 223 -1.51 -15.30 -8.74
#